data_a86e148db32cbf2edc87fdda9564eaaa
#
_entry.id   a86e148db32cbf2edc87fdda9564eaaa
#
_cell.length_a   1.000
_cell.length_b   1.000
_cell.length_c   1.000
_cell.angle_alpha   90.00
_cell.angle_beta   90.00
_cell.angle_gamma   90.00
#
_symmetry.space_group_name_H-M   'P 1'
#
loop_
_entity.id
_entity.type
_entity.pdbx_description
1 polymer ?
#
loop_
_entity_poly.entity_id
_entity_poly.type
_entity_poly.pdbx_seq_one_letter_code
_entity_poly.pdbx_strand_id
1 'polypeptide(L)'
;MKNLIPVVFSTGLLFLQSTHACQVPVFRYALERWGADNYHAVILHHAPLNMNQKDALAILERAASRELGDGANLKLHLLDLSSNLEIAPKWQSEASTFKPDDQARIVLYYPESTRIKEPFWTGGLNKENVERIVDSPLRQTITSELLAGTSNVWLLIQGGHESVDLQAETRLRGFLEQARIETKLPDGIIPLEKATQLRSGPDDGPIDMDDVLRSSVPLKIDFKTIAVSRDDPVEEIFLAMLLNHSPRMRSTKEEPIAIPVFGRGRVLEGMIGADMTLEHTRGASTYLCAACSCQVKDQNPGLDMLMSVKWSDHMLGSLIIEDRVLPPLEGIAELVDDPDIKNPTPKQPVRPSAQNDEEKGSIPISLVFTLSAITILILFSTFWVRKS
;
A
#
# COMPACT_ATOMS: atom_id res chain seq x y z
N MET A 1 -65.98 27.79 -15.53
CA MET A 1 -65.04 27.02 -16.41
C MET A 1 -63.73 26.85 -15.65
N LYS A 2 -63.48 25.64 -15.22
CA LYS A 2 -62.32 25.29 -14.36
C LYS A 2 -61.18 24.78 -15.27
N ASN A 3 -60.08 25.52 -15.34
CA ASN A 3 -58.89 25.10 -16.06
C ASN A 3 -58.05 24.20 -15.14
N LEU A 4 -58.01 22.90 -15.43
CA LEU A 4 -57.06 21.94 -14.87
C LEU A 4 -55.72 22.07 -15.60
N ILE A 5 -54.67 22.41 -14.86
CA ILE A 5 -53.28 22.36 -15.33
C ILE A 5 -52.77 20.96 -15.00
N PRO A 6 -52.28 20.18 -15.98
CA PRO A 6 -51.66 18.87 -15.67
C PRO A 6 -50.22 19.09 -15.10
N VAL A 7 -50.02 18.65 -13.88
CA VAL A 7 -48.68 18.52 -13.28
C VAL A 7 -47.99 17.33 -13.90
N VAL A 8 -47.02 17.59 -14.76
CA VAL A 8 -46.14 16.54 -15.30
C VAL A 8 -45.13 16.19 -14.22
N PHE A 9 -45.33 15.00 -13.60
CA PHE A 9 -44.37 14.37 -12.73
C PHE A 9 -43.20 13.82 -13.60
N SER A 10 -42.11 14.57 -13.70
CA SER A 10 -40.86 14.10 -14.28
C SER A 10 -40.18 13.19 -13.26
N THR A 11 -40.44 11.91 -13.33
CA THR A 11 -39.71 10.86 -12.63
C THR A 11 -38.28 10.79 -13.21
N GLY A 12 -37.35 11.54 -12.62
CA GLY A 12 -35.92 11.37 -12.87
C GLY A 12 -35.53 9.97 -12.44
N LEU A 13 -35.31 9.10 -13.43
CA LEU A 13 -34.73 7.79 -13.24
C LEU A 13 -33.27 8.01 -12.78
N LEU A 14 -33.02 8.01 -11.45
CA LEU A 14 -31.70 7.89 -10.89
C LEU A 14 -31.17 6.51 -11.32
N PHE A 15 -30.34 6.48 -12.36
CA PHE A 15 -29.49 5.35 -12.64
C PHE A 15 -28.56 5.18 -11.44
N LEU A 16 -28.94 4.33 -10.50
CA LEU A 16 -28.01 3.71 -9.55
C LEU A 16 -27.05 2.88 -10.41
N GLN A 17 -25.94 3.51 -10.80
CA GLN A 17 -24.79 2.75 -11.28
C GLN A 17 -24.37 1.90 -10.09
N SER A 18 -24.69 0.63 -10.14
CA SER A 18 -24.11 -0.37 -9.23
C SER A 18 -22.61 -0.33 -9.48
N THR A 19 -21.89 0.39 -8.63
CA THR A 19 -20.43 0.23 -8.56
C THR A 19 -20.22 -1.21 -8.08
N HIS A 20 -19.94 -2.12 -9.01
CA HIS A 20 -19.54 -3.46 -8.65
C HIS A 20 -18.25 -3.34 -7.85
N ALA A 21 -18.34 -3.54 -6.55
CA ALA A 21 -17.16 -3.69 -5.71
C ALA A 21 -16.48 -5.01 -6.10
N CYS A 22 -15.17 -4.96 -6.30
CA CYS A 22 -14.35 -6.15 -6.55
C CYS A 22 -14.60 -7.22 -5.46
N GLN A 23 -14.87 -8.46 -5.86
CA GLN A 23 -15.16 -9.57 -4.95
C GLN A 23 -13.91 -10.20 -4.34
N VAL A 24 -12.72 -9.88 -4.85
CA VAL A 24 -11.45 -10.36 -4.29
C VAL A 24 -11.26 -9.76 -2.89
N PRO A 25 -11.00 -10.59 -1.84
CA PRO A 25 -10.81 -10.09 -0.47
C PRO A 25 -9.63 -9.13 -0.37
N VAL A 26 -9.69 -8.18 0.57
CA VAL A 26 -8.65 -7.16 0.75
C VAL A 26 -7.26 -7.76 0.89
N PHE A 27 -7.09 -8.81 1.73
CA PHE A 27 -5.79 -9.46 1.90
C PHE A 27 -5.25 -10.05 0.61
N ARG A 28 -6.12 -10.61 -0.21
CA ARG A 28 -5.78 -11.24 -1.48
C ARG A 28 -5.53 -10.19 -2.56
N TYR A 29 -6.36 -9.15 -2.62
CA TYR A 29 -6.17 -8.02 -3.51
C TYR A 29 -4.83 -7.32 -3.25
N ALA A 30 -4.48 -7.12 -1.98
CA ALA A 30 -3.19 -6.56 -1.57
C ALA A 30 -2.01 -7.44 -2.02
N LEU A 31 -2.11 -8.76 -1.88
CA LEU A 31 -1.08 -9.69 -2.34
C LEU A 31 -0.87 -9.62 -3.85
N GLU A 32 -1.95 -9.54 -4.62
CA GLU A 32 -1.90 -9.68 -6.06
C GLU A 32 -1.67 -8.37 -6.81
N ARG A 33 -2.16 -7.24 -6.27
CA ARG A 33 -2.27 -6.00 -7.05
C ARG A 33 -1.59 -4.79 -6.43
N TRP A 34 -1.39 -4.75 -5.11
CA TRP A 34 -0.72 -3.60 -4.50
C TRP A 34 0.79 -3.78 -4.49
N GLY A 35 1.51 -2.90 -5.18
CA GLY A 35 2.96 -2.80 -5.06
C GLY A 35 3.35 -2.25 -3.68
N ALA A 36 4.44 -2.77 -3.10
CA ALA A 36 4.96 -2.25 -1.84
C ALA A 36 5.62 -0.88 -2.02
N ASP A 37 5.43 0.02 -1.05
CA ASP A 37 6.09 1.33 -1.00
C ASP A 37 7.56 1.19 -0.64
N ASN A 38 8.42 2.06 -1.22
CA ASN A 38 9.84 1.96 -0.99
C ASN A 38 10.26 2.67 0.29
N TYR A 39 11.01 1.97 1.11
CA TYR A 39 11.83 2.53 2.17
C TYR A 39 13.07 3.25 1.61
N HIS A 40 13.72 4.06 2.41
CA HIS A 40 14.95 4.73 2.02
C HIS A 40 16.07 4.37 2.98
N ALA A 41 17.18 3.86 2.45
CA ALA A 41 18.44 3.69 3.18
C ALA A 41 19.41 4.78 2.71
N VAL A 42 19.76 5.68 3.62
CA VAL A 42 20.71 6.77 3.38
C VAL A 42 22.04 6.38 4.02
N ILE A 43 23.07 6.25 3.19
CA ILE A 43 24.42 5.94 3.62
C ILE A 43 25.22 7.23 3.69
N LEU A 44 25.65 7.59 4.90
CA LEU A 44 26.44 8.80 5.19
C LEU A 44 27.90 8.41 5.38
N HIS A 45 28.82 9.11 4.70
CA HIS A 45 30.26 8.97 4.89
C HIS A 45 31.01 10.25 4.53
N HIS A 46 32.16 10.51 5.18
CA HIS A 46 33.13 11.54 4.79
C HIS A 46 34.36 10.93 4.13
N ALA A 47 34.90 9.87 4.75
CA ALA A 47 36.05 9.17 4.21
C ALA A 47 35.63 8.16 3.14
N PRO A 48 36.50 7.82 2.18
CA PRO A 48 36.24 6.72 1.25
C PRO A 48 35.92 5.42 2.01
N LEU A 49 34.89 4.71 1.57
CA LEU A 49 34.49 3.44 2.15
C LEU A 49 35.63 2.41 2.09
N ASN A 50 35.92 1.76 3.21
CA ASN A 50 36.87 0.65 3.26
C ASN A 50 36.26 -0.62 2.61
N MET A 51 37.06 -1.70 2.50
CA MET A 51 36.63 -2.93 1.81
C MET A 51 35.37 -3.54 2.46
N ASN A 52 35.32 -3.68 3.78
CA ASN A 52 34.17 -4.24 4.50
C ASN A 52 32.89 -3.41 4.29
N GLN A 53 33.02 -2.09 4.26
CA GLN A 53 31.89 -1.18 3.99
C GLN A 53 31.42 -1.27 2.53
N LYS A 54 32.34 -1.43 1.58
CA LYS A 54 31.98 -1.67 0.17
C LYS A 54 31.28 -2.98 -0.03
N ASP A 55 31.73 -4.04 0.62
CA ASP A 55 31.08 -5.36 0.59
C ASP A 55 29.67 -5.30 1.19
N ALA A 56 29.51 -4.58 2.31
CA ALA A 56 28.21 -4.34 2.92
C ALA A 56 27.28 -3.53 1.99
N LEU A 57 27.78 -2.46 1.37
CA LEU A 57 27.03 -1.66 0.41
C LEU A 57 26.57 -2.50 -0.78
N ALA A 58 27.44 -3.37 -1.33
CA ALA A 58 27.11 -4.26 -2.44
C ALA A 58 25.97 -5.24 -2.12
N ILE A 59 25.80 -5.66 -0.85
CA ILE A 59 24.64 -6.47 -0.41
C ILE A 59 23.37 -5.65 -0.51
N LEU A 60 23.37 -4.39 -0.02
CA LEU A 60 22.21 -3.51 -0.10
C LEU A 60 21.85 -3.17 -1.56
N GLU A 61 22.85 -2.85 -2.39
CA GLU A 61 22.65 -2.56 -3.82
C GLU A 61 21.98 -3.72 -4.54
N ARG A 62 22.44 -4.94 -4.28
CA ARG A 62 21.84 -6.15 -4.86
C ARG A 62 20.40 -6.34 -4.39
N ALA A 63 20.13 -6.15 -3.10
CA ALA A 63 18.80 -6.28 -2.54
C ALA A 63 17.82 -5.19 -3.06
N ALA A 64 18.32 -3.98 -3.30
CA ALA A 64 17.52 -2.85 -3.81
C ALA A 64 17.36 -2.86 -5.34
N SER A 65 18.12 -3.71 -6.06
CA SER A 65 18.07 -3.79 -7.53
C SER A 65 16.75 -4.39 -8.00
N ARG A 66 16.02 -3.61 -8.81
CA ARG A 66 14.77 -4.05 -9.46
C ARG A 66 14.99 -4.66 -10.85
N GLU A 67 16.17 -4.50 -11.43
CA GLU A 67 16.48 -5.01 -12.77
C GLU A 67 16.44 -6.54 -12.85
N LEU A 68 16.60 -7.21 -11.72
CA LEU A 68 16.45 -8.66 -11.57
C LEU A 68 15.05 -9.06 -11.09
N GLY A 69 14.11 -8.15 -11.06
CA GLY A 69 12.68 -8.33 -10.80
C GLY A 69 12.34 -8.71 -9.37
N ASP A 70 12.19 -8.02 -8.38
CA ASP A 70 11.72 -8.30 -7.02
C ASP A 70 12.79 -8.37 -5.93
N GLY A 71 13.61 -7.30 -5.87
CA GLY A 71 14.44 -7.03 -4.72
C GLY A 71 13.61 -6.49 -3.53
N ALA A 72 14.30 -6.11 -2.45
CA ALA A 72 13.68 -5.41 -1.34
C ALA A 72 13.01 -4.11 -1.82
N ASN A 73 11.87 -3.75 -1.23
CA ASN A 73 11.23 -2.45 -1.47
C ASN A 73 12.04 -1.32 -0.77
N LEU A 74 13.28 -1.14 -1.23
CA LEU A 74 14.30 -0.27 -0.67
C LEU A 74 14.93 0.59 -1.75
N LYS A 75 15.09 1.89 -1.50
CA LYS A 75 15.88 2.83 -2.32
C LYS A 75 17.13 3.24 -1.58
N LEU A 76 18.28 3.18 -2.25
CA LEU A 76 19.56 3.56 -1.67
C LEU A 76 19.94 4.99 -2.07
N HIS A 77 20.53 5.70 -1.12
CA HIS A 77 21.07 7.03 -1.31
C HIS A 77 22.47 7.09 -0.66
N LEU A 78 23.50 7.20 -1.47
CA LEU A 78 24.89 7.33 -1.00
C LEU A 78 25.25 8.82 -0.94
N LEU A 79 25.54 9.32 0.22
CA LEU A 79 25.89 10.71 0.48
C LEU A 79 27.35 10.84 0.97
N ASP A 80 28.22 11.25 0.05
CA ASP A 80 29.58 11.65 0.38
C ASP A 80 29.56 13.10 0.91
N LEU A 81 29.64 13.25 2.22
CA LEU A 81 29.59 14.55 2.91
C LEU A 81 30.89 15.33 2.80
N SER A 82 31.97 14.77 2.21
CA SER A 82 33.18 15.49 1.85
C SER A 82 33.03 16.28 0.56
N SER A 83 32.03 15.95 -0.25
CA SER A 83 31.72 16.61 -1.51
C SER A 83 30.73 17.76 -1.30
N ASN A 84 30.74 18.75 -2.24
CA ASN A 84 29.79 19.87 -2.20
C ASN A 84 28.42 19.49 -2.82
N LEU A 85 27.95 18.26 -2.61
CA LEU A 85 26.65 17.82 -3.09
C LEU A 85 25.52 18.48 -2.32
N GLU A 86 24.49 18.91 -3.02
CA GLU A 86 23.26 19.39 -2.39
C GLU A 86 22.51 18.23 -1.74
N ILE A 87 22.38 18.30 -0.40
CA ILE A 87 21.70 17.30 0.40
C ILE A 87 20.21 17.64 0.43
N ALA A 88 19.37 16.67 0.05
CA ALA A 88 17.93 16.86 0.11
C ALA A 88 17.46 17.28 1.52
N PRO A 89 16.54 18.26 1.65
CA PRO A 89 16.12 18.82 2.95
C PRO A 89 15.70 17.78 3.98
N LYS A 90 15.12 16.68 3.54
CA LYS A 90 14.66 15.58 4.40
C LYS A 90 15.78 14.83 5.13
N TRP A 91 17.04 14.94 4.67
CA TRP A 91 18.22 14.26 5.25
C TRP A 91 19.23 15.21 5.86
N GLN A 92 18.97 16.53 5.81
CA GLN A 92 19.90 17.54 6.32
C GLN A 92 20.15 17.42 7.82
N SER A 93 19.14 16.99 8.60
CA SER A 93 19.28 16.83 10.05
C SER A 93 20.40 15.84 10.39
N GLU A 94 20.35 14.63 9.84
CA GLU A 94 21.34 13.59 10.10
C GLU A 94 22.69 13.91 9.49
N ALA A 95 22.71 14.48 8.28
CA ALA A 95 23.93 14.89 7.63
C ALA A 95 24.66 16.01 8.42
N SER A 96 23.93 16.95 9.00
CA SER A 96 24.52 18.06 9.80
C SER A 96 25.11 17.61 11.14
N THR A 97 24.62 16.50 11.69
CA THR A 97 25.13 15.92 12.93
C THR A 97 26.28 14.93 12.73
N PHE A 98 26.52 14.50 11.49
CA PHE A 98 27.55 13.54 11.12
C PHE A 98 28.91 14.23 11.04
N LYS A 99 29.89 13.75 11.82
CA LYS A 99 31.21 14.33 11.92
C LYS A 99 32.19 13.72 10.93
N PRO A 100 33.26 14.46 10.52
CA PRO A 100 34.28 13.94 9.61
C PRO A 100 34.96 12.64 10.06
N ASP A 101 35.09 12.42 11.36
CA ASP A 101 35.72 11.23 11.94
C ASP A 101 34.75 10.09 12.21
N ASP A 102 33.43 10.30 11.94
CA ASP A 102 32.42 9.26 12.13
C ASP A 102 32.60 8.13 11.10
N GLN A 103 32.37 6.91 11.56
CA GLN A 103 32.31 5.74 10.67
C GLN A 103 31.09 5.82 9.77
N ALA A 104 31.19 5.29 8.53
CA ALA A 104 30.06 5.26 7.61
C ALA A 104 28.82 4.65 8.27
N ARG A 105 27.68 5.32 8.09
CA ARG A 105 26.42 5.04 8.79
C ARG A 105 25.28 4.84 7.81
N ILE A 106 24.37 3.95 8.15
CA ILE A 106 23.08 3.77 7.48
C ILE A 106 22.01 4.43 8.32
N VAL A 107 21.14 5.19 7.69
CA VAL A 107 19.93 5.78 8.28
C VAL A 107 18.73 5.29 7.50
N LEU A 108 17.76 4.67 8.16
CA LEU A 108 16.57 4.10 7.53
C LEU A 108 15.36 4.97 7.76
N TYR A 109 14.67 5.29 6.66
CA TYR A 109 13.45 6.10 6.64
C TYR A 109 12.27 5.34 6.06
N TYR A 110 11.10 5.70 6.53
CA TYR A 110 9.83 5.21 6.01
C TYR A 110 9.56 5.65 4.56
N PRO A 111 8.64 4.96 3.86
CA PRO A 111 8.11 5.43 2.59
C PRO A 111 7.51 6.84 2.69
N GLU A 112 7.61 7.62 1.61
CA GLU A 112 7.06 9.00 1.56
C GLU A 112 5.54 9.03 1.76
N SER A 113 4.83 7.98 1.39
CA SER A 113 3.38 7.82 1.61
C SER A 113 2.98 7.91 3.08
N THR A 114 3.86 7.54 4.02
CA THR A 114 3.61 7.62 5.46
C THR A 114 3.66 9.03 6.02
N ARG A 115 4.33 9.95 5.33
CA ARG A 115 4.62 11.33 5.78
C ARG A 115 5.45 11.42 7.08
N ILE A 116 6.02 10.30 7.55
CA ILE A 116 6.94 10.27 8.70
C ILE A 116 8.31 10.72 8.20
N LYS A 117 8.86 11.75 8.84
CA LYS A 117 10.15 12.35 8.45
C LYS A 117 11.32 11.82 9.25
N GLU A 118 11.06 11.37 10.46
CA GLU A 118 12.06 10.84 11.36
C GLU A 118 12.52 9.45 10.90
N PRO A 119 13.84 9.15 11.02
CA PRO A 119 14.32 7.81 10.77
C PRO A 119 13.79 6.86 11.83
N PHE A 120 13.54 5.60 11.43
CA PHE A 120 13.14 4.58 12.39
C PHE A 120 14.33 3.79 12.97
N TRP A 121 15.48 3.83 12.29
CA TRP A 121 16.69 3.15 12.75
C TRP A 121 17.95 3.81 12.16
N THR A 122 19.06 3.71 12.90
CA THR A 122 20.38 4.14 12.44
C THR A 122 21.46 3.22 13.01
N GLY A 123 22.48 2.91 12.21
CA GLY A 123 23.58 2.05 12.61
C GLY A 123 24.77 2.10 11.65
N GLY A 124 25.86 1.39 11.99
CA GLY A 124 27.07 1.36 11.16
C GLY A 124 26.85 0.62 9.84
N LEU A 125 27.57 1.06 8.79
CA LEU A 125 27.62 0.32 7.52
C LEU A 125 28.55 -0.89 7.66
N ASN A 126 27.98 -2.02 8.04
CA ASN A 126 28.67 -3.31 8.19
C ASN A 126 27.78 -4.47 7.71
N LYS A 127 28.39 -5.62 7.49
CA LYS A 127 27.69 -6.80 6.94
C LYS A 127 26.51 -7.24 7.80
N GLU A 128 26.67 -7.29 9.12
CA GLU A 128 25.63 -7.75 10.05
C GLU A 128 24.36 -6.89 9.96
N ASN A 129 24.53 -5.57 10.00
CA ASN A 129 23.40 -4.64 9.90
C ASN A 129 22.72 -4.73 8.54
N VAL A 130 23.47 -4.80 7.43
CA VAL A 130 22.86 -4.85 6.09
C VAL A 130 22.12 -6.16 5.86
N GLU A 131 22.62 -7.30 6.37
CA GLU A 131 21.89 -8.56 6.30
C GLU A 131 20.56 -8.49 7.05
N ARG A 132 20.53 -7.89 8.24
CA ARG A 132 19.30 -7.66 9.02
C ARG A 132 18.35 -6.64 8.39
N ILE A 133 18.89 -5.64 7.67
CA ILE A 133 18.06 -4.69 6.89
C ILE A 133 17.37 -5.42 5.75
N VAL A 134 18.11 -6.24 5.01
CA VAL A 134 17.58 -6.94 3.83
C VAL A 134 16.52 -7.95 4.24
N ASP A 135 16.81 -8.80 5.23
CA ASP A 135 15.90 -9.87 5.65
C ASP A 135 16.13 -10.29 7.10
N SER A 136 15.19 -11.07 7.66
CA SER A 136 15.30 -11.66 8.99
C SER A 136 14.47 -12.94 9.10
N PRO A 137 14.77 -13.84 10.06
CA PRO A 137 14.03 -15.09 10.26
C PRO A 137 12.51 -14.88 10.41
N LEU A 138 12.11 -13.82 11.12
CA LEU A 138 10.70 -13.51 11.33
C LEU A 138 10.02 -13.09 10.02
N ARG A 139 10.67 -12.24 9.20
CA ARG A 139 10.14 -11.86 7.88
C ARG A 139 10.02 -13.05 6.93
N GLN A 140 10.99 -13.98 6.97
CA GLN A 140 10.93 -15.25 6.22
C GLN A 140 9.74 -16.10 6.65
N THR A 141 9.51 -16.22 7.96
CA THR A 141 8.37 -16.96 8.52
C THR A 141 7.04 -16.34 8.10
N ILE A 142 6.91 -15.01 8.22
CA ILE A 142 5.72 -14.28 7.77
C ILE A 142 5.48 -14.50 6.27
N THR A 143 6.52 -14.38 5.45
CA THR A 143 6.45 -14.60 3.99
C THR A 143 5.96 -16.01 3.68
N SER A 144 6.52 -17.02 4.33
CA SER A 144 6.15 -18.43 4.15
C SER A 144 4.67 -18.67 4.46
N GLU A 145 4.15 -18.10 5.53
CA GLU A 145 2.74 -18.21 5.91
C GLU A 145 1.82 -17.51 4.90
N LEU A 146 2.16 -16.28 4.48
CA LEU A 146 1.38 -15.54 3.49
C LEU A 146 1.33 -16.28 2.14
N LEU A 147 2.45 -16.86 1.70
CA LEU A 147 2.53 -17.66 0.47
C LEU A 147 1.87 -19.05 0.62
N ALA A 148 1.74 -19.58 1.82
CA ALA A 148 0.93 -20.77 2.10
C ALA A 148 -0.59 -20.49 2.09
N GLY A 149 -1.00 -19.24 1.85
CA GLY A 149 -2.39 -18.81 1.75
C GLY A 149 -3.02 -18.39 3.07
N THR A 150 -2.23 -18.20 4.13
CA THR A 150 -2.71 -17.59 5.38
C THR A 150 -3.27 -16.20 5.08
N SER A 151 -4.53 -15.94 5.43
CA SER A 151 -5.23 -14.69 5.10
C SER A 151 -4.60 -13.49 5.80
N ASN A 152 -4.26 -13.68 7.07
CA ASN A 152 -3.46 -12.73 7.83
C ASN A 152 -2.64 -13.43 8.92
N VAL A 153 -1.43 -12.90 9.11
CA VAL A 153 -0.52 -13.32 10.17
C VAL A 153 -0.60 -12.27 11.29
N TRP A 154 -0.88 -12.70 12.49
CA TRP A 154 -0.94 -11.84 13.66
C TRP A 154 0.39 -11.89 14.39
N LEU A 155 1.20 -10.86 14.21
CA LEU A 155 2.45 -10.68 14.92
C LEU A 155 2.17 -10.19 16.33
N LEU A 156 2.53 -10.97 17.35
CA LEU A 156 2.43 -10.59 18.75
C LEU A 156 3.82 -10.20 19.26
N ILE A 157 4.06 -8.89 19.38
CA ILE A 157 5.27 -8.35 20.02
C ILE A 157 5.05 -8.39 21.53
N GLN A 158 5.87 -9.17 22.21
CA GLN A 158 5.79 -9.38 23.65
C GLN A 158 6.23 -8.14 24.44
N GLY A 159 5.62 -7.93 25.60
CA GLY A 159 5.93 -6.81 26.49
C GLY A 159 7.12 -7.07 27.41
N GLY A 160 7.59 -8.34 27.50
CA GLY A 160 8.69 -8.75 28.40
C GLY A 160 8.22 -9.28 29.76
N HIS A 161 6.92 -9.39 29.98
CA HIS A 161 6.32 -10.00 31.19
C HIS A 161 5.67 -11.34 30.82
N GLU A 162 6.35 -12.45 31.07
CA GLU A 162 5.96 -13.79 30.63
C GLU A 162 4.47 -14.12 30.87
N SER A 163 3.96 -13.85 32.07
CA SER A 163 2.56 -14.14 32.41
C SER A 163 1.57 -13.28 31.63
N VAL A 164 1.89 -12.00 31.37
CA VAL A 164 1.06 -11.06 30.62
C VAL A 164 1.11 -11.43 29.14
N ASP A 165 2.28 -11.74 28.63
CA ASP A 165 2.51 -12.13 27.23
C ASP A 165 1.79 -13.44 26.89
N LEU A 166 1.86 -14.45 27.78
CA LEU A 166 1.16 -15.72 27.61
C LEU A 166 -0.38 -15.54 27.65
N GLN A 167 -0.89 -14.69 28.55
CA GLN A 167 -2.30 -14.36 28.60
C GLN A 167 -2.76 -13.64 27.33
N ALA A 168 -1.96 -12.68 26.83
CA ALA A 168 -2.25 -11.96 25.60
C ALA A 168 -2.28 -12.89 24.39
N GLU A 169 -1.30 -13.79 24.27
CA GLU A 169 -1.25 -14.79 23.22
C GLU A 169 -2.45 -15.74 23.25
N THR A 170 -2.79 -16.25 24.43
CA THR A 170 -3.94 -17.15 24.62
C THR A 170 -5.26 -16.47 24.24
N ARG A 171 -5.45 -15.21 24.67
CA ARG A 171 -6.64 -14.43 24.31
C ARG A 171 -6.69 -14.18 22.80
N LEU A 172 -5.60 -13.72 22.20
CA LEU A 172 -5.52 -13.45 20.77
C LEU A 172 -5.88 -14.70 19.96
N ARG A 173 -5.29 -15.85 20.27
CA ARG A 173 -5.60 -17.12 19.61
C ARG A 173 -7.08 -17.50 19.74
N GLY A 174 -7.67 -17.32 20.91
CA GLY A 174 -9.10 -17.54 21.14
C GLY A 174 -9.99 -16.61 20.32
N PHE A 175 -9.65 -15.33 20.23
CA PHE A 175 -10.39 -14.34 19.43
C PHE A 175 -10.25 -14.63 17.92
N LEU A 176 -9.07 -15.04 17.47
CA LEU A 176 -8.83 -15.39 16.08
C LEU A 176 -9.58 -16.65 15.65
N GLU A 177 -9.65 -17.66 16.50
CA GLU A 177 -10.43 -18.86 16.22
C GLU A 177 -11.92 -18.54 16.11
N GLN A 178 -12.46 -17.70 16.99
CA GLN A 178 -13.83 -17.24 16.91
C GLN A 178 -14.07 -16.41 15.64
N ALA A 179 -13.19 -15.47 15.33
CA ALA A 179 -13.26 -14.67 14.10
C ALA A 179 -13.19 -15.56 12.84
N ARG A 180 -12.38 -16.62 12.83
CA ARG A 180 -12.24 -17.56 11.74
C ARG A 180 -13.55 -18.31 11.43
N ILE A 181 -14.29 -18.70 12.48
CA ILE A 181 -15.58 -19.39 12.35
C ILE A 181 -16.67 -18.47 11.77
N GLU A 182 -16.64 -17.19 12.16
CA GLU A 182 -17.64 -16.19 11.77
C GLU A 182 -17.37 -15.56 10.39
N THR A 183 -16.11 -15.55 9.95
CA THR A 183 -15.70 -14.89 8.69
C THR A 183 -16.00 -15.76 7.48
N LYS A 184 -16.48 -15.14 6.40
CA LYS A 184 -16.72 -15.78 5.09
C LYS A 184 -16.02 -15.02 4.00
N LEU A 185 -15.58 -15.75 2.98
CA LEU A 185 -15.09 -15.12 1.76
C LEU A 185 -16.27 -14.63 0.92
N PRO A 186 -16.08 -13.59 0.08
CA PRO A 186 -17.08 -13.17 -0.90
C PRO A 186 -17.41 -14.27 -1.92
N ASP A 187 -18.66 -14.32 -2.37
CA ASP A 187 -19.14 -15.39 -3.26
C ASP A 187 -18.72 -15.20 -4.74
N GLY A 188 -18.38 -13.99 -5.16
CA GLY A 188 -18.10 -13.63 -6.55
C GLY A 188 -16.66 -13.84 -7.03
N ILE A 189 -15.80 -14.45 -6.23
CA ILE A 189 -14.38 -14.66 -6.56
C ILE A 189 -14.23 -15.67 -7.70
N ILE A 190 -13.47 -15.33 -8.74
CA ILE A 190 -13.25 -16.16 -9.91
C ILE A 190 -11.82 -16.70 -9.93
N PRO A 191 -11.58 -18.01 -9.79
CA PRO A 191 -10.27 -18.62 -10.01
C PRO A 191 -9.79 -18.40 -11.45
N LEU A 192 -8.47 -18.24 -11.66
CA LEU A 192 -7.91 -17.96 -12.99
C LEU A 192 -8.25 -19.03 -14.02
N GLU A 193 -8.22 -20.32 -13.61
CA GLU A 193 -8.57 -21.44 -14.51
C GLU A 193 -10.02 -21.32 -15.00
N LYS A 194 -10.94 -20.94 -14.12
CA LYS A 194 -12.34 -20.71 -14.46
C LYS A 194 -12.51 -19.52 -15.40
N ALA A 195 -11.79 -18.42 -15.15
CA ALA A 195 -11.81 -17.24 -16.01
C ALA A 195 -11.34 -17.58 -17.44
N THR A 196 -10.31 -18.43 -17.57
CA THR A 196 -9.79 -18.88 -18.87
C THR A 196 -10.81 -19.74 -19.62
N GLN A 197 -11.53 -20.61 -18.92
CA GLN A 197 -12.58 -21.45 -19.52
C GLN A 197 -13.79 -20.61 -19.97
N LEU A 198 -14.26 -19.67 -19.13
CA LEU A 198 -15.39 -18.80 -19.42
C LEU A 198 -15.15 -17.89 -20.64
N ARG A 199 -13.92 -17.42 -20.86
CA ARG A 199 -13.56 -16.61 -22.05
C ARG A 199 -13.65 -17.39 -23.36
N SER A 200 -13.78 -18.69 -23.33
CA SER A 200 -13.85 -19.58 -24.49
C SER A 200 -15.28 -20.01 -24.85
N GLY A 201 -16.27 -19.66 -24.02
CA GLY A 201 -17.68 -20.00 -24.19
C GLY A 201 -18.48 -18.93 -24.93
N PRO A 202 -19.43 -19.32 -25.81
CA PRO A 202 -20.24 -18.36 -26.59
C PRO A 202 -21.35 -17.66 -25.78
N ASP A 203 -21.70 -18.16 -24.59
CA ASP A 203 -22.88 -17.73 -23.82
C ASP A 203 -22.54 -16.97 -22.51
N ASP A 204 -21.25 -16.79 -22.19
CA ASP A 204 -20.85 -16.18 -20.94
C ASP A 204 -20.76 -14.66 -21.09
N GLY A 205 -21.45 -13.94 -20.20
CA GLY A 205 -21.41 -12.49 -20.12
C GLY A 205 -19.99 -11.96 -19.81
N PRO A 206 -19.77 -10.65 -19.86
CA PRO A 206 -18.44 -10.08 -19.59
C PRO A 206 -17.97 -10.39 -18.16
N ILE A 207 -16.81 -11.06 -18.06
CA ILE A 207 -16.17 -11.33 -16.77
C ILE A 207 -15.49 -10.04 -16.29
N ASP A 208 -15.78 -9.63 -15.05
CA ASP A 208 -15.01 -8.57 -14.41
C ASP A 208 -13.63 -9.13 -14.03
N MET A 209 -12.59 -8.63 -14.69
CA MET A 209 -11.22 -9.05 -14.46
C MET A 209 -10.69 -8.66 -13.07
N ASP A 210 -11.41 -7.79 -12.37
CA ASP A 210 -11.08 -7.42 -10.99
C ASP A 210 -11.53 -8.49 -9.98
N ASP A 211 -12.48 -9.33 -10.35
CA ASP A 211 -12.91 -10.47 -9.54
C ASP A 211 -12.06 -11.73 -9.78
N VAL A 212 -11.15 -11.70 -10.75
CA VAL A 212 -10.29 -12.83 -11.10
C VAL A 212 -9.03 -12.85 -10.23
N LEU A 213 -8.75 -14.00 -9.62
CA LEU A 213 -7.49 -14.23 -8.89
C LEU A 213 -6.30 -14.24 -9.84
N ARG A 214 -5.18 -13.64 -9.40
CA ARG A 214 -3.95 -13.49 -10.20
C ARG A 214 -2.74 -14.21 -9.62
N SER A 215 -2.94 -15.12 -8.68
CA SER A 215 -1.85 -15.92 -8.14
C SER A 215 -2.25 -17.37 -7.88
N SER A 216 -1.25 -18.24 -7.82
CA SER A 216 -1.41 -19.66 -7.46
C SER A 216 -1.47 -19.89 -5.94
N VAL A 217 -1.29 -18.85 -5.13
CA VAL A 217 -1.38 -18.94 -3.67
C VAL A 217 -2.78 -19.42 -3.28
N PRO A 218 -2.92 -20.43 -2.39
CA PRO A 218 -4.23 -20.91 -1.96
C PRO A 218 -5.10 -19.80 -1.37
N LEU A 219 -6.38 -19.77 -1.71
CA LEU A 219 -7.35 -18.85 -1.11
C LEU A 219 -8.12 -19.60 0.00
N LYS A 220 -7.91 -19.16 1.24
CA LYS A 220 -8.56 -19.75 2.43
C LYS A 220 -8.71 -18.70 3.51
N ILE A 221 -9.58 -18.91 4.49
CA ILE A 221 -9.62 -18.17 5.74
C ILE A 221 -8.75 -18.95 6.74
N ASP A 222 -7.59 -18.39 7.03
CA ASP A 222 -6.63 -18.95 7.98
C ASP A 222 -5.90 -17.81 8.69
N PHE A 223 -5.83 -17.85 10.00
CA PHE A 223 -5.19 -16.84 10.83
C PHE A 223 -4.10 -17.49 11.67
N LYS A 224 -2.88 -16.94 11.60
CA LYS A 224 -1.72 -17.45 12.34
C LYS A 224 -1.22 -16.40 13.33
N THR A 225 -0.86 -16.84 14.52
CA THR A 225 -0.18 -16.00 15.51
C THR A 225 1.29 -16.38 15.56
N ILE A 226 2.17 -15.38 15.43
CA ILE A 226 3.61 -15.50 15.61
C ILE A 226 4.01 -14.55 16.73
N ALA A 227 4.56 -15.09 17.82
CA ALA A 227 5.08 -14.29 18.92
C ALA A 227 6.55 -13.98 18.71
N VAL A 228 6.98 -12.77 19.07
CA VAL A 228 8.38 -12.33 19.04
C VAL A 228 8.70 -11.52 20.28
N SER A 229 9.86 -11.74 20.87
CA SER A 229 10.37 -10.90 21.95
C SER A 229 10.65 -9.50 21.42
N ARG A 230 10.24 -8.46 22.16
CA ARG A 230 10.55 -7.06 21.84
C ARG A 230 12.04 -6.80 21.77
N ASP A 231 12.83 -7.53 22.57
CA ASP A 231 14.27 -7.37 22.72
C ASP A 231 15.07 -8.41 21.90
N ASP A 232 14.43 -9.07 20.91
CA ASP A 232 15.13 -9.98 20.02
C ASP A 232 16.16 -9.22 19.19
N PRO A 233 17.48 -9.45 19.41
CA PRO A 233 18.52 -8.69 18.73
C PRO A 233 18.60 -8.99 17.23
N VAL A 234 18.09 -10.14 16.78
CA VAL A 234 18.06 -10.47 15.34
C VAL A 234 16.97 -9.69 14.61
N GLU A 235 15.87 -9.40 15.30
CA GLU A 235 14.71 -8.70 14.76
C GLU A 235 14.70 -7.19 15.10
N GLU A 236 15.76 -6.65 15.74
CA GLU A 236 15.85 -5.27 16.21
C GLU A 236 15.42 -4.27 15.15
N ILE A 237 15.98 -4.35 13.93
CA ILE A 237 15.71 -3.39 12.85
C ILE A 237 14.27 -3.53 12.36
N PHE A 238 13.78 -4.75 12.23
CA PHE A 238 12.41 -5.04 11.84
C PHE A 238 11.40 -4.57 12.89
N LEU A 239 11.67 -4.81 14.16
CA LEU A 239 10.83 -4.33 15.25
C LEU A 239 10.86 -2.81 15.39
N ALA A 240 12.03 -2.17 15.18
CA ALA A 240 12.14 -0.71 15.13
C ALA A 240 11.25 -0.10 14.03
N MET A 241 11.22 -0.71 12.85
CA MET A 241 10.33 -0.30 11.76
C MET A 241 8.85 -0.35 12.18
N LEU A 242 8.42 -1.43 12.83
CA LEU A 242 7.03 -1.59 13.26
C LEU A 242 6.66 -0.68 14.42
N LEU A 243 7.52 -0.58 15.43
CA LEU A 243 7.20 0.16 16.66
C LEU A 243 7.32 1.68 16.49
N ASN A 244 8.26 2.16 15.68
CA ASN A 244 8.50 3.59 15.53
C ASN A 244 7.56 4.28 14.53
N HIS A 245 6.77 3.53 13.77
CA HIS A 245 5.83 4.09 12.82
C HIS A 245 4.64 4.80 13.51
N SER A 246 4.26 4.38 14.70
CA SER A 246 3.18 4.97 15.48
C SER A 246 3.71 5.55 16.80
N PRO A 247 3.43 6.83 17.13
CA PRO A 247 3.83 7.41 18.43
C PRO A 247 3.33 6.59 19.61
N ARG A 248 2.15 5.99 19.49
CA ARG A 248 1.51 5.15 20.50
C ARG A 248 2.30 3.85 20.70
N MET A 249 2.66 3.14 19.64
CA MET A 249 3.45 1.90 19.76
C MET A 249 4.88 2.17 20.23
N ARG A 250 5.50 3.29 19.79
CA ARG A 250 6.82 3.71 20.23
C ARG A 250 6.89 3.99 21.73
N SER A 251 5.86 4.60 22.30
CA SER A 251 5.80 4.92 23.73
C SER A 251 5.49 3.71 24.61
N THR A 252 4.91 2.65 24.04
CA THR A 252 4.56 1.43 24.77
C THR A 252 5.79 0.54 24.98
N LYS A 253 6.12 0.20 26.22
CA LYS A 253 7.33 -0.55 26.55
C LYS A 253 7.05 -1.96 27.08
N GLU A 254 6.03 -2.11 27.91
CA GLU A 254 5.79 -3.32 28.71
C GLU A 254 4.50 -4.06 28.32
N GLU A 255 3.68 -3.46 27.45
CA GLU A 255 2.44 -4.10 27.00
C GLU A 255 2.66 -4.87 25.70
N PRO A 256 2.07 -6.07 25.55
CA PRO A 256 2.10 -6.80 24.29
C PRO A 256 1.32 -6.04 23.20
N ILE A 257 1.78 -6.16 21.96
CA ILE A 257 1.18 -5.51 20.78
C ILE A 257 0.87 -6.57 19.74
N ALA A 258 -0.39 -6.66 19.32
CA ALA A 258 -0.81 -7.53 18.22
C ALA A 258 -0.98 -6.74 16.92
N ILE A 259 -0.28 -7.13 15.85
CA ILE A 259 -0.27 -6.45 14.57
C ILE A 259 -0.71 -7.43 13.47
N PRO A 260 -1.84 -7.20 12.78
CA PRO A 260 -2.23 -8.04 11.65
C PRO A 260 -1.42 -7.69 10.40
N VAL A 261 -0.82 -8.73 9.80
CA VAL A 261 0.00 -8.68 8.58
C VAL A 261 -0.71 -9.41 7.46
N PHE A 262 -0.77 -8.84 6.27
CA PHE A 262 -1.48 -9.39 5.11
C PHE A 262 -0.83 -8.96 3.77
N GLY A 263 -1.31 -9.52 2.69
CA GLY A 263 -0.88 -9.14 1.35
C GLY A 263 0.61 -9.40 1.11
N ARG A 264 1.35 -8.40 0.64
CA ARG A 264 2.81 -8.46 0.44
C ARG A 264 3.58 -7.97 1.67
N GLY A 265 3.06 -8.24 2.88
CA GLY A 265 3.65 -7.72 4.11
C GLY A 265 3.13 -6.32 4.47
N ARG A 266 1.86 -6.04 4.22
CA ARG A 266 1.20 -4.83 4.72
C ARG A 266 0.65 -5.08 6.12
N VAL A 267 0.79 -4.12 7.02
CA VAL A 267 0.33 -4.19 8.40
C VAL A 267 -0.77 -3.17 8.67
N LEU A 268 -1.77 -3.53 9.48
CA LEU A 268 -2.69 -2.57 10.07
C LEU A 268 -2.10 -1.99 11.37
N GLU A 269 -2.80 -1.01 11.94
CA GLU A 269 -2.43 -0.44 13.25
C GLU A 269 -2.42 -1.52 14.34
N GLY A 270 -1.42 -1.47 15.22
CA GLY A 270 -1.25 -2.42 16.30
C GLY A 270 -2.26 -2.23 17.45
N MET A 271 -2.77 -3.32 17.97
CA MET A 271 -3.62 -3.37 19.17
C MET A 271 -2.73 -3.56 20.40
N ILE A 272 -2.74 -2.58 21.31
CA ILE A 272 -1.85 -2.55 22.47
C ILE A 272 -2.62 -3.01 23.72
N GLY A 273 -2.10 -3.99 24.44
CA GLY A 273 -2.60 -4.43 25.75
C GLY A 273 -4.10 -4.65 25.79
N ALA A 274 -4.83 -3.74 26.43
CA ALA A 274 -6.27 -3.80 26.61
C ALA A 274 -7.09 -3.60 25.30
N ASP A 275 -6.51 -2.98 24.25
CA ASP A 275 -7.20 -2.84 22.96
C ASP A 275 -7.32 -4.16 22.20
N MET A 276 -6.57 -5.17 22.61
CA MET A 276 -6.64 -6.52 22.05
C MET A 276 -7.93 -7.20 22.54
N THR A 277 -9.07 -6.78 21.96
CA THR A 277 -10.40 -7.30 22.24
C THR A 277 -10.90 -8.20 21.13
N LEU A 278 -11.93 -9.01 21.43
CA LEU A 278 -12.62 -9.81 20.42
C LEU A 278 -13.19 -8.91 19.30
N GLU A 279 -13.78 -7.77 19.68
CA GLU A 279 -14.39 -6.84 18.72
C GLU A 279 -13.36 -6.30 17.73
N HIS A 280 -12.22 -5.79 18.21
CA HIS A 280 -11.17 -5.25 17.36
C HIS A 280 -10.51 -6.35 16.50
N THR A 281 -10.21 -7.51 17.07
CA THR A 281 -9.62 -8.64 16.36
C THR A 281 -10.55 -9.15 15.26
N ARG A 282 -11.84 -9.31 15.57
CA ARG A 282 -12.87 -9.68 14.59
C ARG A 282 -13.05 -8.61 13.53
N GLY A 283 -13.10 -7.33 13.92
CA GLY A 283 -13.22 -6.21 12.98
C GLY A 283 -12.10 -6.18 11.96
N ALA A 284 -10.83 -6.31 12.39
CA ALA A 284 -9.68 -6.37 11.51
C ALA A 284 -9.71 -7.60 10.59
N SER A 285 -10.03 -8.79 11.13
CA SER A 285 -10.11 -10.03 10.36
C SER A 285 -11.23 -9.98 9.32
N THR A 286 -12.40 -9.46 9.70
CA THR A 286 -13.55 -9.28 8.80
C THR A 286 -13.21 -8.29 7.67
N TYR A 287 -12.59 -7.15 8.00
CA TYR A 287 -12.15 -6.16 7.01
C TYR A 287 -11.20 -6.78 5.98
N LEU A 288 -10.19 -7.52 6.44
CA LEU A 288 -9.19 -8.12 5.57
C LEU A 288 -9.78 -9.22 4.66
N CYS A 289 -10.78 -9.95 5.13
CA CYS A 289 -11.43 -11.03 4.38
C CYS A 289 -12.66 -10.58 3.58
N ALA A 290 -13.14 -9.35 3.76
CA ALA A 290 -14.25 -8.79 2.99
C ALA A 290 -13.82 -8.42 1.57
N ALA A 291 -14.79 -8.28 0.67
CA ALA A 291 -14.61 -7.79 -0.68
C ALA A 291 -13.88 -6.43 -0.67
N CYS A 292 -12.91 -6.25 -1.58
CA CYS A 292 -12.14 -5.02 -1.67
C CYS A 292 -13.03 -3.90 -2.27
N SER A 293 -13.59 -3.07 -1.41
CA SER A 293 -14.46 -1.96 -1.83
C SER A 293 -13.69 -0.79 -2.46
N CYS A 294 -12.40 -0.65 -2.15
CA CYS A 294 -11.53 0.36 -2.71
C CYS A 294 -10.24 -0.27 -3.23
N GLN A 295 -10.04 -0.22 -4.55
CA GLN A 295 -8.88 -0.81 -5.21
C GLN A 295 -7.62 0.06 -5.08
N VAL A 296 -7.79 1.34 -4.71
CA VAL A 296 -6.69 2.29 -4.54
C VAL A 296 -6.00 2.05 -3.21
N LYS A 297 -4.75 1.60 -3.24
CA LYS A 297 -3.96 1.25 -2.06
C LYS A 297 -3.91 2.36 -1.01
N ASP A 298 -3.69 3.61 -1.45
CA ASP A 298 -3.52 4.77 -0.56
C ASP A 298 -4.80 5.19 0.19
N GLN A 299 -5.95 4.68 -0.24
CA GLN A 299 -7.24 4.86 0.44
C GLN A 299 -7.54 3.74 1.43
N ASN A 300 -6.70 2.72 1.50
CA ASN A 300 -6.81 1.61 2.44
C ASN A 300 -5.79 1.77 3.58
N PRO A 301 -6.17 1.46 4.83
CA PRO A 301 -5.28 1.60 5.97
C PRO A 301 -4.07 0.68 5.87
N GLY A 302 -3.00 1.06 6.54
CA GLY A 302 -1.83 0.22 6.77
C GLY A 302 -0.53 0.77 6.22
N LEU A 303 0.56 0.12 6.64
CA LEU A 303 1.95 0.37 6.28
C LEU A 303 2.52 -0.88 5.60
N ASP A 304 3.21 -0.73 4.48
CA ASP A 304 3.97 -1.84 3.89
C ASP A 304 5.27 -2.04 4.68
N MET A 305 5.57 -3.27 5.07
CA MET A 305 6.85 -3.61 5.69
C MET A 305 7.98 -3.61 4.64
N LEU A 306 9.21 -3.43 5.10
CA LEU A 306 10.41 -3.68 4.28
C LEU A 306 10.57 -5.20 4.12
N MET A 307 10.33 -5.70 2.93
CA MET A 307 10.36 -7.11 2.57
C MET A 307 11.27 -7.33 1.37
N SER A 308 12.03 -8.43 1.36
CA SER A 308 12.89 -8.85 0.25
C SER A 308 12.35 -10.16 -0.33
N VAL A 309 11.28 -10.08 -1.11
CA VAL A 309 10.54 -11.23 -1.63
C VAL A 309 10.25 -11.06 -3.11
N LYS A 310 10.49 -12.10 -3.90
CA LYS A 310 10.10 -12.17 -5.30
C LYS A 310 8.62 -12.52 -5.44
N TRP A 311 7.76 -11.53 -5.20
CA TRP A 311 6.31 -11.73 -5.27
C TRP A 311 5.85 -12.13 -6.67
N SER A 312 6.52 -11.66 -7.74
CA SER A 312 6.19 -12.01 -9.13
C SER A 312 6.25 -13.51 -9.40
N ASP A 313 7.14 -14.24 -8.74
CA ASP A 313 7.27 -15.70 -8.92
C ASP A 313 5.99 -16.46 -8.51
N HIS A 314 5.11 -15.79 -7.74
CA HIS A 314 3.85 -16.34 -7.23
C HIS A 314 2.63 -15.73 -7.91
N MET A 315 2.82 -14.77 -8.85
CA MET A 315 1.75 -14.09 -9.56
C MET A 315 1.58 -14.65 -10.97
N LEU A 316 0.41 -15.17 -11.27
CA LEU A 316 0.10 -15.73 -12.59
C LEU A 316 -0.11 -14.64 -13.66
N GLY A 317 -0.37 -13.41 -13.24
CA GLY A 317 -0.68 -12.28 -14.14
C GLY A 317 0.52 -11.62 -14.79
N SER A 318 1.74 -11.81 -14.28
CA SER A 318 2.96 -11.34 -14.94
C SER A 318 3.27 -12.11 -16.23
N LEU A 319 2.75 -13.31 -16.38
CA LEU A 319 2.83 -14.11 -17.60
C LEU A 319 1.80 -13.72 -18.68
N ILE A 320 0.79 -12.91 -18.34
CA ILE A 320 -0.29 -12.52 -19.27
C ILE A 320 -0.03 -11.12 -19.87
N ILE A 321 0.94 -10.38 -19.34
CA ILE A 321 1.45 -9.11 -19.94
C ILE A 321 2.68 -9.40 -20.82
N GLU A 322 2.87 -10.64 -21.27
CA GLU A 322 3.73 -10.83 -22.42
C GLU A 322 3.05 -10.20 -23.64
N ASP A 323 3.66 -9.11 -24.06
CA ASP A 323 3.66 -8.61 -25.44
C ASP A 323 2.47 -9.13 -26.28
N ARG A 324 1.28 -8.57 -26.06
CA ARG A 324 0.48 -8.30 -27.22
C ARG A 324 1.32 -7.29 -28.01
N VAL A 325 2.18 -7.80 -28.89
CA VAL A 325 2.60 -7.06 -30.07
C VAL A 325 1.29 -6.53 -30.64
N LEU A 326 1.02 -5.25 -30.37
CA LEU A 326 -0.10 -4.59 -31.02
C LEU A 326 0.08 -4.90 -32.49
N PRO A 327 -0.93 -5.45 -33.18
CA PRO A 327 -0.82 -5.63 -34.60
C PRO A 327 -0.35 -4.30 -35.18
N PRO A 328 0.57 -4.29 -36.15
CA PRO A 328 1.01 -3.05 -36.77
C PRO A 328 -0.26 -2.28 -37.09
N LEU A 329 -0.31 -1.00 -36.73
CA LEU A 329 -1.43 -0.11 -37.03
C LEU A 329 -1.51 0.01 -38.56
N GLU A 330 -2.06 -1.02 -39.20
CA GLU A 330 -2.39 -1.01 -40.60
C GLU A 330 -3.48 0.05 -40.80
N GLY A 331 -3.16 1.10 -41.53
CA GLY A 331 -4.06 2.24 -41.79
C GLY A 331 -3.51 3.59 -41.37
N ILE A 332 -2.43 3.69 -40.59
CA ILE A 332 -1.81 5.01 -40.29
C ILE A 332 -0.85 5.44 -41.43
N ALA A 333 -0.33 4.50 -42.21
CA ALA A 333 0.54 4.84 -43.36
C ALA A 333 -0.20 5.69 -44.43
N GLU A 334 -1.51 5.54 -44.58
CA GLU A 334 -2.31 6.36 -45.54
C GLU A 334 -2.58 7.78 -45.05
N LEU A 335 -2.36 8.09 -43.76
CA LEU A 335 -2.52 9.45 -43.21
C LEU A 335 -1.22 10.27 -43.23
N VAL A 336 -0.09 9.66 -43.59
CA VAL A 336 1.23 10.33 -43.61
C VAL A 336 1.66 10.79 -44.99
N ASP A 337 0.99 10.36 -46.05
CA ASP A 337 1.29 10.73 -47.45
C ASP A 337 0.42 11.90 -47.97
N ASP A 338 0.02 12.83 -47.11
CA ASP A 338 -0.54 14.11 -47.54
C ASP A 338 0.61 15.05 -47.93
N PRO A 339 0.80 15.35 -49.25
CA PRO A 339 1.92 16.14 -49.74
C PRO A 339 1.91 17.61 -49.31
N ASP A 340 0.86 18.08 -48.60
CA ASP A 340 0.72 19.44 -48.10
C ASP A 340 1.24 19.65 -46.66
N ILE A 341 1.71 18.62 -45.96
CA ILE A 341 2.33 18.77 -44.64
C ILE A 341 3.82 19.02 -44.80
N LYS A 342 4.19 20.28 -44.95
CA LYS A 342 5.58 20.75 -44.88
C LYS A 342 6.15 20.48 -43.49
N ASN A 343 7.20 19.69 -43.38
CA ASN A 343 7.95 19.40 -42.15
C ASN A 343 8.19 20.65 -41.31
N PRO A 344 7.73 20.73 -40.09
CA PRO A 344 8.09 21.82 -39.18
C PRO A 344 9.53 21.60 -38.69
N THR A 345 10.39 22.55 -39.00
CA THR A 345 11.76 22.68 -38.47
C THR A 345 11.67 22.68 -36.92
N PRO A 346 12.58 21.99 -36.20
CA PRO A 346 12.57 21.99 -34.73
C PRO A 346 12.83 23.42 -34.20
N LYS A 347 11.85 24.02 -33.60
CA LYS A 347 11.99 25.29 -32.84
C LYS A 347 12.62 24.99 -31.49
N GLN A 348 13.71 25.71 -31.19
CA GLN A 348 14.34 25.75 -29.87
C GLN A 348 13.33 26.19 -28.78
N PRO A 349 13.50 25.73 -27.54
CA PRO A 349 12.59 26.09 -26.45
C PRO A 349 12.70 27.56 -26.08
N VAL A 350 11.61 28.29 -26.32
CA VAL A 350 11.43 29.68 -25.85
C VAL A 350 11.01 29.63 -24.39
N ARG A 351 11.77 30.34 -23.52
CA ARG A 351 11.41 30.59 -22.12
C ARG A 351 10.07 31.35 -22.07
N PRO A 352 9.12 30.98 -21.20
CA PRO A 352 7.93 31.79 -20.97
C PRO A 352 8.29 33.05 -20.16
N SER A 353 8.02 34.21 -20.71
CA SER A 353 7.97 35.48 -19.95
C SER A 353 6.67 35.49 -19.15
N ALA A 354 6.80 35.92 -17.88
CA ALA A 354 5.66 36.13 -16.99
C ALA A 354 4.72 37.22 -17.56
N GLN A 355 3.46 36.84 -17.74
CA GLN A 355 2.35 37.81 -17.86
C GLN A 355 1.31 37.41 -16.80
N ASN A 356 1.11 38.39 -15.90
CA ASN A 356 0.02 38.41 -14.94
C ASN A 356 -1.30 38.61 -15.69
N ASP A 357 -2.17 37.61 -15.65
CA ASP A 357 -3.58 37.82 -15.94
C ASP A 357 -4.40 37.36 -14.73
N GLU A 358 -5.05 38.31 -14.08
CA GLU A 358 -6.04 38.10 -13.03
C GLU A 358 -7.27 37.39 -13.65
N GLU A 359 -7.37 36.08 -13.45
CA GLU A 359 -8.57 35.33 -13.81
C GLU A 359 -9.59 35.41 -12.68
N LYS A 360 -10.61 36.26 -12.87
CA LYS A 360 -11.82 36.29 -12.07
C LYS A 360 -12.52 34.93 -12.18
N GLY A 361 -12.44 34.14 -11.11
CA GLY A 361 -13.15 32.87 -11.00
C GLY A 361 -14.65 33.01 -11.12
N SER A 362 -15.21 32.66 -12.26
CA SER A 362 -16.65 32.50 -12.44
C SER A 362 -17.12 31.17 -11.87
N ILE A 363 -17.99 31.23 -10.85
CA ILE A 363 -18.62 30.04 -10.27
C ILE A 363 -19.44 29.35 -11.34
N PRO A 364 -19.28 28.05 -11.64
CA PRO A 364 -20.06 27.37 -12.65
C PRO A 364 -21.55 27.39 -12.29
N ILE A 365 -22.37 27.77 -13.24
CA ILE A 365 -23.83 27.92 -13.10
C ILE A 365 -24.51 26.66 -12.54
N SER A 366 -23.95 25.46 -12.81
CA SER A 366 -24.44 24.19 -12.28
C SER A 366 -24.36 24.12 -10.75
N LEU A 367 -23.34 24.73 -10.12
CA LEU A 367 -23.14 24.72 -8.66
C LEU A 367 -24.18 25.61 -7.97
N VAL A 368 -24.61 26.70 -8.63
CA VAL A 368 -25.64 27.63 -8.11
C VAL A 368 -26.99 26.94 -8.09
N PHE A 369 -27.33 26.18 -9.13
CA PHE A 369 -28.61 25.46 -9.21
C PHE A 369 -28.72 24.31 -8.20
N THR A 370 -27.64 23.57 -7.93
CA THR A 370 -27.63 22.48 -6.93
C THR A 370 -27.79 23.02 -5.51
N LEU A 371 -27.09 24.09 -5.16
CA LEU A 371 -27.23 24.76 -3.85
C LEU A 371 -28.64 25.34 -3.64
N SER A 372 -29.24 25.94 -4.67
CA SER A 372 -30.61 26.47 -4.59
C SER A 372 -31.64 25.37 -4.37
N ALA A 373 -31.53 24.22 -5.02
CA ALA A 373 -32.43 23.08 -4.85
C ALA A 373 -32.37 22.49 -3.43
N ILE A 374 -31.19 22.38 -2.85
CA ILE A 374 -31.00 21.88 -1.49
C ILE A 374 -31.59 22.83 -0.46
N THR A 375 -31.43 24.14 -0.66
CA THR A 375 -31.99 25.16 0.25
C THR A 375 -33.52 25.15 0.23
N ILE A 376 -34.14 24.98 -0.92
CA ILE A 376 -35.60 24.87 -1.06
C ILE A 376 -36.13 23.60 -0.36
N LEU A 377 -35.45 22.48 -0.47
CA LEU A 377 -35.80 21.20 0.19
C LEU A 377 -35.75 21.34 1.72
N ILE A 378 -34.73 21.99 2.26
CA ILE A 378 -34.58 22.22 3.70
C ILE A 378 -35.70 23.16 4.21
N LEU A 379 -36.02 24.22 3.48
CA LEU A 379 -37.10 25.14 3.85
C LEU A 379 -38.48 24.46 3.81
N PHE A 380 -38.73 23.58 2.85
CA PHE A 380 -39.96 22.82 2.77
C PHE A 380 -40.11 21.80 3.90
N SER A 381 -39.04 21.11 4.25
CA SER A 381 -39.02 20.13 5.35
C SER A 381 -39.25 20.81 6.72
N THR A 382 -38.64 21.96 6.95
CA THR A 382 -38.83 22.73 8.21
C THR A 382 -40.24 23.35 8.33
N PHE A 383 -40.87 23.71 7.21
CA PHE A 383 -42.24 24.19 7.20
C PHE A 383 -43.26 23.06 7.51
N TRP A 384 -42.99 21.87 7.01
CA TRP A 384 -43.86 20.70 7.23
C TRP A 384 -43.81 20.17 8.70
N VAL A 385 -42.61 20.13 9.28
CA VAL A 385 -42.40 19.72 10.70
C VAL A 385 -43.04 20.73 11.70
N ARG A 386 -43.22 22.01 11.29
CA ARG A 386 -43.81 23.04 12.13
C ARG A 386 -45.34 23.05 12.08
N LYS A 387 -45.96 22.28 11.18
CA LYS A 387 -47.42 22.22 10.96
C LYS A 387 -48.01 20.86 11.39
N SER A 388 -47.15 19.95 11.87
CA SER A 388 -47.49 18.69 12.51
C SER A 388 -47.32 18.83 14.03
#